data_424711ce2826a8a942be97c5893917f3
#
_entry.id   424711ce2826a8a942be97c5893917f3
#
_cell.length_a   1.000
_cell.length_b   1.000
_cell.length_c   1.000
_cell.angle_alpha   90.00
_cell.angle_beta   90.00
_cell.angle_gamma   90.00
#
_symmetry.space_group_name_H-M   'P 1'
#
loop_
_entity.id
_entity.type
_entity.pdbx_description
1 polymer ?
#
loop_
_entity_poly.entity_id
_entity_poly.type
_entity_poly.pdbx_seq_one_letter_code
_entity_poly.pdbx_strand_id
1 'polypeptide(L)'
;SVLASVPLRKEGYKIGHIEAGMRSYDERMLEEINRKVCDHVSNLLFVYHENYREKAKREGISEDKIFVVGNTIIEPLKKIADLSYVGTNNHILLDIHRPENFKEKERLQSILDFAKLCEQKTGIKVKMLNFGRTTKAIRDYGLSTGDIEIVELMGYKEFVRFMQDSKFIISDSGTAQEEPAILGVPVIVPRDFTERPESMENNNSVLLDISDNSCYINTIEWALSSSGSSFGWLGDGTTSRKILDIIGAKI
;
A
#
# COMPACT_ATOMS: atom_id res chain seq x y z
N SER A 1 -3.08 15.44 -10.73
CA SER A 1 -1.80 16.14 -10.44
C SER A 1 -0.90 16.20 -11.67
N VAL A 2 -0.67 15.10 -12.37
CA VAL A 2 0.24 15.05 -13.55
C VAL A 2 -0.19 16.01 -14.64
N LEU A 3 -1.48 16.09 -14.97
CA LEU A 3 -2.00 17.01 -15.98
C LEU A 3 -1.71 18.49 -15.66
N ALA A 4 -1.60 18.85 -14.38
CA ALA A 4 -1.25 20.21 -13.98
C ALA A 4 0.26 20.46 -13.97
N SER A 5 1.09 19.45 -13.73
CA SER A 5 2.54 19.62 -13.59
C SER A 5 3.21 20.11 -14.88
N VAL A 6 2.83 19.58 -16.03
CA VAL A 6 3.42 19.95 -17.32
C VAL A 6 3.14 21.42 -17.69
N PRO A 7 1.87 21.92 -17.71
CA PRO A 7 1.62 23.33 -18.03
C PRO A 7 2.21 24.27 -16.97
N LEU A 8 2.10 23.97 -15.67
CA LEU A 8 2.71 24.80 -14.64
C LEU A 8 4.23 24.91 -14.80
N ARG A 9 4.89 23.84 -15.17
CA ARG A 9 6.33 23.84 -15.44
C ARG A 9 6.69 24.75 -16.63
N LYS A 10 5.86 24.75 -17.68
CA LYS A 10 6.03 25.65 -18.85
C LYS A 10 5.85 27.12 -18.49
N GLU A 11 4.94 27.43 -17.55
CA GLU A 11 4.72 28.78 -17.02
C GLU A 11 5.81 29.22 -16.01
N GLY A 12 6.85 28.41 -15.81
CA GLY A 12 7.98 28.76 -14.95
C GLY A 12 7.82 28.39 -13.47
N TYR A 13 6.71 27.78 -13.06
CA TYR A 13 6.53 27.33 -11.67
C TYR A 13 7.52 26.22 -11.32
N LYS A 14 7.98 26.24 -10.07
CA LYS A 14 8.76 25.13 -9.50
C LYS A 14 7.84 24.00 -9.07
N ILE A 15 8.20 22.78 -9.44
CA ILE A 15 7.43 21.58 -9.11
C ILE A 15 8.25 20.71 -8.16
N GLY A 16 7.68 20.38 -7.01
CA GLY A 16 8.19 19.36 -6.09
C GLY A 16 7.28 18.13 -6.15
N HIS A 17 7.85 16.95 -6.38
CA HIS A 17 7.11 15.69 -6.39
C HIS A 17 7.40 14.91 -5.10
N ILE A 18 6.38 14.73 -4.27
CA ILE A 18 6.41 13.87 -3.09
C ILE A 18 5.95 12.47 -3.52
N GLU A 19 6.54 11.42 -2.97
CA GLU A 19 6.36 10.03 -3.44
C GLU A 19 7.01 9.79 -4.82
N ALA A 20 8.13 10.45 -5.07
CA ALA A 20 8.88 10.33 -6.32
C ALA A 20 9.71 9.03 -6.37
N GLY A 21 10.08 8.61 -7.60
CA GLY A 21 11.00 7.48 -7.83
C GLY A 21 10.40 6.09 -7.62
N MET A 22 9.15 5.97 -7.18
CA MET A 22 8.47 4.68 -7.05
C MET A 22 8.16 4.08 -8.42
N ARG A 23 8.44 2.79 -8.59
CA ARG A 23 8.17 2.04 -9.84
C ARG A 23 7.68 0.63 -9.53
N SER A 24 6.62 0.26 -10.22
CA SER A 24 6.15 -1.13 -10.30
C SER A 24 6.71 -1.85 -11.53
N TYR A 25 7.12 -1.08 -12.56
CA TYR A 25 7.48 -1.55 -13.90
C TYR A 25 6.35 -2.29 -14.62
N ASP A 26 5.12 -2.12 -14.17
CA ASP A 26 3.91 -2.69 -14.77
C ASP A 26 3.04 -1.58 -15.35
N GLU A 27 2.97 -1.49 -16.69
CA GLU A 27 2.22 -0.45 -17.40
C GLU A 27 0.70 -0.62 -17.35
N ARG A 28 0.20 -1.75 -16.83
CA ARG A 28 -1.22 -1.91 -16.51
C ARG A 28 -1.65 -0.96 -15.39
N MET A 29 -0.68 -0.52 -14.57
CA MET A 29 -0.87 0.45 -13.52
C MET A 29 -0.80 1.89 -14.07
N LEU A 30 -1.94 2.59 -14.10
CA LEU A 30 -1.99 3.97 -14.61
C LEU A 30 -1.11 4.94 -13.82
N GLU A 31 -0.91 4.70 -12.55
CA GLU A 31 -0.02 5.46 -11.69
C GLU A 31 1.44 5.38 -12.13
N GLU A 32 1.86 4.28 -12.76
CA GLU A 32 3.24 4.11 -13.24
C GLU A 32 3.60 5.17 -14.30
N ILE A 33 2.69 5.39 -15.27
CA ILE A 33 2.83 6.43 -16.29
C ILE A 33 2.87 7.81 -15.64
N ASN A 34 1.95 8.05 -14.70
CA ASN A 34 1.83 9.32 -14.00
C ASN A 34 3.10 9.65 -13.20
N ARG A 35 3.68 8.67 -12.50
CA ARG A 35 4.93 8.82 -11.74
C ARG A 35 6.09 9.19 -12.65
N LYS A 36 6.30 8.46 -13.75
CA LYS A 36 7.35 8.74 -14.75
C LYS A 36 7.27 10.18 -15.25
N VAL A 37 6.09 10.62 -15.70
CA VAL A 37 5.89 11.98 -16.20
C VAL A 37 6.16 13.02 -15.10
N CYS A 38 5.61 12.82 -13.91
CA CYS A 38 5.75 13.76 -12.79
C CYS A 38 7.20 13.90 -12.34
N ASP A 39 7.94 12.80 -12.26
CA ASP A 39 9.35 12.79 -11.89
C ASP A 39 10.19 13.61 -12.89
N HIS A 40 9.99 13.41 -14.20
CA HIS A 40 10.80 14.08 -15.23
C HIS A 40 10.49 15.56 -15.37
N VAL A 41 9.28 16.03 -15.07
CA VAL A 41 8.96 17.45 -15.13
C VAL A 41 9.27 18.21 -13.84
N SER A 42 9.54 17.51 -12.74
CA SER A 42 9.76 18.13 -11.44
C SER A 42 11.17 18.74 -11.29
N ASN A 43 11.24 19.77 -10.46
CA ASN A 43 12.50 20.41 -10.06
C ASN A 43 13.13 19.72 -8.84
N LEU A 44 12.28 19.22 -7.94
CA LEU A 44 12.67 18.55 -6.71
C LEU A 44 11.89 17.25 -6.60
N LEU A 45 12.59 16.15 -6.35
CA LEU A 45 12.04 14.83 -6.12
C LEU A 45 12.28 14.45 -4.66
N PHE A 46 11.19 14.25 -3.93
CA PHE A 46 11.21 13.79 -2.55
C PHE A 46 10.87 12.30 -2.52
N VAL A 47 11.92 11.49 -2.40
CA VAL A 47 11.80 10.03 -2.43
C VAL A 47 11.77 9.46 -1.01
N TYR A 48 11.08 8.36 -0.82
CA TYR A 48 10.90 7.75 0.48
C TYR A 48 12.14 6.95 0.93
N HIS A 49 12.82 6.28 -0.01
CA HIS A 49 13.90 5.36 0.27
C HIS A 49 15.03 5.51 -0.75
N GLU A 50 16.24 5.06 -0.40
CA GLU A 50 17.42 5.12 -1.27
C GLU A 50 17.21 4.34 -2.58
N ASN A 51 16.48 3.22 -2.54
CA ASN A 51 16.13 2.46 -3.75
C ASN A 51 15.38 3.31 -4.78
N TYR A 52 14.51 4.22 -4.35
CA TYR A 52 13.76 5.11 -5.26
C TYR A 52 14.66 6.21 -5.85
N ARG A 53 15.65 6.67 -5.07
CA ARG A 53 16.70 7.56 -5.58
C ARG A 53 17.47 6.89 -6.71
N GLU A 54 17.93 5.65 -6.49
CA GLU A 54 18.68 4.91 -7.50
C GLU A 54 17.83 4.60 -8.75
N LYS A 55 16.54 4.31 -8.60
CA LYS A 55 15.62 4.16 -9.74
C LYS A 55 15.52 5.45 -10.55
N ALA A 56 15.29 6.59 -9.91
CA ALA A 56 15.21 7.90 -10.56
C ALA A 56 16.52 8.27 -11.29
N LYS A 57 17.67 7.99 -10.69
CA LYS A 57 18.99 8.19 -11.30
C LYS A 57 19.17 7.33 -12.56
N ARG A 58 18.77 6.06 -12.54
CA ARG A 58 18.83 5.16 -13.70
C ARG A 58 17.94 5.63 -14.86
N GLU A 59 16.88 6.37 -14.57
CA GLU A 59 16.02 7.01 -15.57
C GLU A 59 16.57 8.36 -16.06
N GLY A 60 17.78 8.77 -15.65
CA GLY A 60 18.45 9.99 -16.11
C GLY A 60 18.11 11.25 -15.34
N ILE A 61 17.45 11.15 -14.19
CA ILE A 61 17.18 12.31 -13.34
C ILE A 61 18.45 12.68 -12.57
N SER A 62 18.82 13.95 -12.63
CA SER A 62 20.04 14.47 -11.98
C SER A 62 19.95 14.35 -10.46
N GLU A 63 21.03 13.88 -9.85
CA GLU A 63 21.11 13.55 -8.40
C GLU A 63 20.85 14.76 -7.50
N ASP A 64 21.24 15.98 -7.95
CA ASP A 64 21.03 17.23 -7.20
C ASP A 64 19.55 17.61 -7.03
N LYS A 65 18.65 16.95 -7.76
CA LYS A 65 17.19 17.12 -7.66
C LYS A 65 16.53 16.09 -6.75
N ILE A 66 17.23 15.04 -6.32
CA ILE A 66 16.65 13.89 -5.63
C ILE A 66 17.03 13.92 -4.14
N PHE A 67 16.03 13.93 -3.27
CA PHE A 67 16.18 14.03 -1.83
C PHE A 67 15.49 12.85 -1.13
N VAL A 68 16.26 12.04 -0.40
CA VAL A 68 15.70 10.96 0.42
C VAL A 68 15.20 11.56 1.74
N VAL A 69 13.89 11.55 1.93
CA VAL A 69 13.24 12.25 3.05
C VAL A 69 12.46 11.33 3.98
N GLY A 70 12.16 10.10 3.56
CA GLY A 70 11.25 9.19 4.24
C GLY A 70 9.80 9.38 3.78
N ASN A 71 8.90 8.56 4.33
CA ASN A 71 7.48 8.56 3.97
C ASN A 71 6.68 9.50 4.87
N THR A 72 5.86 10.34 4.28
CA THR A 72 4.97 11.29 4.99
C THR A 72 3.86 10.60 5.79
N ILE A 73 3.57 9.32 5.55
CA ILE A 73 2.49 8.58 6.22
C ILE A 73 2.74 8.39 7.72
N ILE A 74 4.00 8.39 8.15
CA ILE A 74 4.36 8.17 9.56
C ILE A 74 3.77 9.27 10.46
N GLU A 75 3.83 10.52 10.01
CA GLU A 75 3.45 11.67 10.83
C GLU A 75 1.96 11.71 11.16
N PRO A 76 1.02 11.57 10.17
CA PRO A 76 -0.40 11.51 10.48
C PRO A 76 -0.76 10.25 11.28
N LEU A 77 -0.14 9.10 10.98
CA LEU A 77 -0.43 7.86 11.69
C LEU A 77 -0.03 7.96 13.17
N LYS A 78 1.16 8.47 13.48
CA LYS A 78 1.62 8.69 14.86
C LYS A 78 0.73 9.65 15.67
N LYS A 79 -0.01 10.55 15.01
CA LYS A 79 -0.97 11.45 15.68
C LYS A 79 -2.28 10.78 16.04
N ILE A 80 -2.63 9.70 15.34
CA ILE A 80 -3.94 9.05 15.41
C ILE A 80 -3.85 7.72 16.14
N ALA A 81 -2.82 6.93 15.84
CA ALA A 81 -2.62 5.60 16.41
C ALA A 81 -1.98 5.67 17.80
N ASP A 82 -2.49 4.87 18.71
CA ASP A 82 -1.75 4.49 19.90
C ASP A 82 -0.81 3.32 19.52
N LEU A 83 0.47 3.62 19.33
CA LEU A 83 1.46 2.62 18.94
C LEU A 83 1.84 1.67 20.08
N SER A 84 1.43 1.95 21.31
CA SER A 84 1.57 1.04 22.46
C SER A 84 0.43 0.03 22.56
N TYR A 85 -0.64 0.27 21.80
CA TYR A 85 -1.80 -0.62 21.81
C TYR A 85 -1.49 -1.96 21.16
N VAL A 86 -1.75 -3.02 21.87
CA VAL A 86 -1.70 -4.37 21.35
C VAL A 86 -3.08 -4.74 20.81
N GLY A 87 -3.17 -4.97 19.52
CA GLY A 87 -4.42 -5.30 18.84
C GLY A 87 -5.07 -6.58 19.37
N THR A 88 -6.38 -6.66 19.26
CA THR A 88 -7.16 -7.81 19.75
C THR A 88 -7.02 -9.06 18.88
N ASN A 89 -6.50 -8.93 17.64
CA ASN A 89 -6.39 -10.01 16.65
C ASN A 89 -7.71 -10.76 16.41
N ASN A 90 -8.84 -10.04 16.47
CA ASN A 90 -10.17 -10.65 16.47
C ASN A 90 -10.77 -10.85 15.08
N HIS A 91 -10.11 -10.35 14.04
CA HIS A 91 -10.54 -10.52 12.65
C HIS A 91 -9.36 -10.53 11.69
N ILE A 92 -9.62 -10.95 10.45
CA ILE A 92 -8.76 -10.79 9.29
C ILE A 92 -9.41 -9.71 8.42
N LEU A 93 -8.67 -8.65 8.11
CA LEU A 93 -9.18 -7.59 7.24
C LEU A 93 -9.00 -7.97 5.77
N LEU A 94 -10.08 -7.88 4.97
CA LEU A 94 -10.06 -8.03 3.51
C LEU A 94 -10.38 -6.68 2.86
N ASP A 95 -9.40 -6.11 2.18
CA ASP A 95 -9.45 -4.80 1.52
C ASP A 95 -9.10 -4.94 0.04
N ILE A 96 -10.12 -5.10 -0.82
CA ILE A 96 -9.96 -5.27 -2.27
C ILE A 96 -10.73 -4.19 -3.00
N HIS A 97 -10.01 -3.33 -3.72
CA HIS A 97 -10.59 -2.20 -4.45
C HIS A 97 -9.88 -1.88 -5.78
N ARG A 98 -8.80 -2.60 -6.12
CA ARG A 98 -8.07 -2.39 -7.37
C ARG A 98 -8.78 -3.05 -8.55
N PRO A 99 -8.90 -2.33 -9.68
CA PRO A 99 -9.57 -2.85 -10.88
C PRO A 99 -9.02 -4.18 -11.38
N GLU A 100 -7.71 -4.39 -11.29
CA GLU A 100 -7.05 -5.63 -11.70
C GLU A 100 -7.51 -6.86 -10.91
N ASN A 101 -8.03 -6.68 -9.68
CA ASN A 101 -8.52 -7.76 -8.84
C ASN A 101 -10.04 -7.99 -8.95
N PHE A 102 -10.84 -6.93 -9.18
CA PHE A 102 -12.30 -7.10 -9.19
C PHE A 102 -12.93 -7.09 -10.58
N LYS A 103 -12.20 -6.74 -11.65
CA LYS A 103 -12.75 -6.74 -13.01
C LYS A 103 -12.79 -8.13 -13.64
N GLU A 104 -11.99 -9.06 -13.19
CA GLU A 104 -11.94 -10.42 -13.68
C GLU A 104 -12.60 -11.36 -12.66
N LYS A 105 -13.63 -12.09 -13.12
CA LYS A 105 -14.45 -12.96 -12.27
C LYS A 105 -13.62 -14.02 -11.56
N GLU A 106 -12.76 -14.71 -12.30
CA GLU A 106 -11.93 -15.81 -11.80
C GLU A 106 -10.97 -15.34 -10.73
N ARG A 107 -10.33 -14.18 -10.94
CA ARG A 107 -9.40 -13.59 -9.99
C ARG A 107 -10.10 -13.17 -8.70
N LEU A 108 -11.25 -12.50 -8.80
CA LEU A 108 -12.05 -12.12 -7.64
C LEU A 108 -12.55 -13.34 -6.87
N GLN A 109 -13.00 -14.39 -7.58
CA GLN A 109 -13.38 -15.66 -6.97
C GLN A 109 -12.24 -16.28 -6.17
N SER A 110 -11.04 -16.36 -6.76
CA SER A 110 -9.86 -16.92 -6.09
C SER A 110 -9.49 -16.14 -4.83
N ILE A 111 -9.59 -14.80 -4.85
CA ILE A 111 -9.37 -13.96 -3.66
C ILE A 111 -10.39 -14.27 -2.56
N LEU A 112 -11.67 -14.39 -2.91
CA LEU A 112 -12.72 -14.75 -1.95
C LEU A 112 -12.52 -16.16 -1.39
N ASP A 113 -12.09 -17.11 -2.22
CA ASP A 113 -11.84 -18.49 -1.78
C ASP A 113 -10.60 -18.57 -0.87
N PHE A 114 -9.56 -17.79 -1.17
CA PHE A 114 -8.42 -17.64 -0.27
C PHE A 114 -8.83 -17.04 1.08
N ALA A 115 -9.66 -16.00 1.09
CA ALA A 115 -10.16 -15.39 2.32
C ALA A 115 -10.99 -16.37 3.16
N LYS A 116 -11.87 -17.17 2.53
CA LYS A 116 -12.62 -18.25 3.20
C LYS A 116 -11.69 -19.32 3.78
N LEU A 117 -10.64 -19.68 3.02
CA LEU A 117 -9.62 -20.63 3.50
C LEU A 117 -8.89 -20.08 4.74
N CYS A 118 -8.57 -18.78 4.76
CA CYS A 118 -7.99 -18.13 5.94
C CYS A 118 -8.92 -18.29 7.16
N GLU A 119 -10.22 -17.99 7.00
CA GLU A 119 -11.18 -18.16 8.10
C GLU A 119 -11.26 -19.63 8.58
N GLN A 120 -11.32 -20.58 7.65
CA GLN A 120 -11.37 -22.03 7.98
C GLN A 120 -10.12 -22.51 8.72
N LYS A 121 -8.94 -22.03 8.31
CA LYS A 121 -7.66 -22.48 8.89
C LYS A 121 -7.34 -21.83 10.23
N THR A 122 -7.79 -20.60 10.44
CA THR A 122 -7.45 -19.84 11.65
C THR A 122 -8.57 -19.81 12.69
N GLY A 123 -9.82 -20.05 12.30
CA GLY A 123 -10.99 -19.81 13.12
C GLY A 123 -11.30 -18.32 13.36
N ILE A 124 -10.57 -17.41 12.69
CA ILE A 124 -10.72 -15.96 12.84
C ILE A 124 -11.61 -15.44 11.71
N LYS A 125 -12.64 -14.66 12.06
CA LYS A 125 -13.59 -14.10 11.09
C LYS A 125 -12.91 -13.17 10.08
N VAL A 126 -13.27 -13.32 8.82
CA VAL A 126 -12.87 -12.37 7.76
C VAL A 126 -13.90 -11.25 7.69
N LYS A 127 -13.40 -10.00 7.73
CA LYS A 127 -14.20 -8.78 7.55
C LYS A 127 -13.75 -8.05 6.30
N MET A 128 -14.66 -7.94 5.34
CA MET A 128 -14.40 -7.30 4.04
C MET A 128 -14.96 -5.88 4.02
N LEU A 129 -14.12 -4.91 3.61
CA LEU A 129 -14.57 -3.53 3.41
C LEU A 129 -15.55 -3.42 2.23
N ASN A 130 -16.63 -2.68 2.43
CA ASN A 130 -17.66 -2.44 1.41
C ASN A 130 -17.21 -1.40 0.37
N PHE A 131 -16.27 -1.75 -0.48
CA PHE A 131 -15.99 -0.94 -1.66
C PHE A 131 -17.06 -1.18 -2.73
N GLY A 132 -17.90 -0.19 -2.99
CA GLY A 132 -19.08 -0.31 -3.85
C GLY A 132 -18.80 -0.91 -5.23
N ARG A 133 -17.62 -0.69 -5.83
CA ARG A 133 -17.26 -1.32 -7.12
C ARG A 133 -16.98 -2.81 -6.95
N THR A 134 -16.28 -3.21 -5.92
CA THR A 134 -15.95 -4.62 -5.64
C THR A 134 -17.18 -5.39 -5.24
N THR A 135 -18.00 -4.87 -4.33
CA THR A 135 -19.24 -5.51 -3.90
C THR A 135 -20.28 -5.58 -5.04
N LYS A 136 -20.29 -4.58 -5.94
CA LYS A 136 -21.07 -4.65 -7.17
C LYS A 136 -20.58 -5.78 -8.07
N ALA A 137 -19.27 -5.92 -8.29
CA ALA A 137 -18.71 -7.00 -9.11
C ALA A 137 -19.05 -8.39 -8.53
N ILE A 138 -18.96 -8.57 -7.22
CA ILE A 138 -19.35 -9.81 -6.53
C ILE A 138 -20.81 -10.17 -6.88
N ARG A 139 -21.73 -9.22 -6.79
CA ARG A 139 -23.15 -9.43 -7.15
C ARG A 139 -23.35 -9.72 -8.64
N ASP A 140 -22.73 -8.92 -9.50
CA ASP A 140 -22.88 -9.03 -10.96
C ASP A 140 -22.35 -10.38 -11.48
N TYR A 141 -21.29 -10.91 -10.88
CA TYR A 141 -20.72 -12.22 -11.21
C TYR A 141 -21.42 -13.40 -10.52
N GLY A 142 -22.33 -13.13 -9.58
CA GLY A 142 -22.99 -14.17 -8.78
C GLY A 142 -22.06 -14.93 -7.86
N LEU A 143 -21.01 -14.25 -7.32
CA LEU A 143 -20.05 -14.86 -6.42
C LEU A 143 -20.59 -14.91 -4.99
N SER A 144 -20.26 -16.00 -4.28
CA SER A 144 -20.62 -16.15 -2.87
C SER A 144 -19.49 -15.69 -1.97
N THR A 145 -19.79 -14.80 -1.02
CA THR A 145 -18.88 -14.42 0.05
C THR A 145 -18.84 -15.45 1.18
N GLY A 146 -19.79 -16.40 1.21
CA GLY A 146 -19.89 -17.34 2.36
C GLY A 146 -20.18 -16.59 3.64
N ASP A 147 -19.41 -16.88 4.69
CA ASP A 147 -19.54 -16.28 6.02
C ASP A 147 -18.70 -15.00 6.21
N ILE A 148 -18.07 -14.48 5.16
CA ILE A 148 -17.32 -13.22 5.20
C ILE A 148 -18.27 -12.07 5.57
N GLU A 149 -17.95 -11.37 6.65
CA GLU A 149 -18.71 -10.21 7.12
C GLU A 149 -18.34 -8.98 6.26
N ILE A 150 -19.34 -8.35 5.63
CA ILE A 150 -19.13 -7.09 4.89
C ILE A 150 -19.33 -5.93 5.86
N VAL A 151 -18.30 -5.09 6.02
CA VAL A 151 -18.29 -3.92 6.90
C VAL A 151 -18.24 -2.63 6.09
N GLU A 152 -18.97 -1.62 6.54
CA GLU A 152 -18.99 -0.33 5.86
C GLU A 152 -17.64 0.41 5.98
N LEU A 153 -17.38 1.28 5.01
CA LEU A 153 -16.22 2.17 5.08
C LEU A 153 -16.36 3.11 6.28
N MET A 154 -15.26 3.32 6.96
CA MET A 154 -15.21 4.08 8.20
C MET A 154 -14.25 5.26 8.10
N GLY A 155 -14.27 6.16 9.09
CA GLY A 155 -13.32 7.26 9.18
C GLY A 155 -11.89 6.78 9.42
N TYR A 156 -10.89 7.58 9.00
CA TYR A 156 -9.48 7.17 9.03
C TYR A 156 -9.00 6.72 10.41
N LYS A 157 -9.37 7.45 11.47
CA LYS A 157 -9.00 7.07 12.85
C LYS A 157 -9.57 5.71 13.27
N GLU A 158 -10.81 5.46 12.88
CA GLU A 158 -11.50 4.20 13.15
C GLU A 158 -10.89 3.07 12.32
N PHE A 159 -10.53 3.35 11.06
CA PHE A 159 -9.87 2.40 10.18
C PHE A 159 -8.48 2.02 10.69
N VAL A 160 -7.68 2.97 11.20
CA VAL A 160 -6.40 2.69 11.85
C VAL A 160 -6.58 1.72 13.02
N ARG A 161 -7.61 1.94 13.85
CA ARG A 161 -7.92 1.03 14.95
C ARG A 161 -8.35 -0.34 14.45
N PHE A 162 -9.15 -0.38 13.40
CA PHE A 162 -9.59 -1.62 12.77
C PHE A 162 -8.42 -2.42 12.22
N MET A 163 -7.44 -1.76 11.57
CA MET A 163 -6.19 -2.41 11.16
C MET A 163 -5.40 -2.96 12.36
N GLN A 164 -5.25 -2.19 13.45
CA GLN A 164 -4.56 -2.65 14.66
C GLN A 164 -5.19 -3.89 15.30
N ASP A 165 -6.51 -4.01 15.21
CA ASP A 165 -7.25 -5.15 15.75
C ASP A 165 -7.25 -6.37 14.81
N SER A 166 -6.69 -6.25 13.60
CA SER A 166 -6.58 -7.36 12.66
C SER A 166 -5.45 -8.31 13.02
N LYS A 167 -5.65 -9.61 12.86
CA LYS A 167 -4.58 -10.61 12.98
C LYS A 167 -3.56 -10.48 11.86
N PHE A 168 -4.07 -10.28 10.64
CA PHE A 168 -3.35 -9.87 9.45
C PHE A 168 -4.32 -9.24 8.45
N ILE A 169 -3.78 -8.63 7.41
CA ILE A 169 -4.56 -7.93 6.38
C ILE A 169 -4.33 -8.61 5.03
N ILE A 170 -5.39 -8.77 4.24
CA ILE A 170 -5.34 -9.15 2.83
C ILE A 170 -5.76 -7.90 2.05
N SER A 171 -4.81 -7.26 1.37
CA SER A 171 -5.11 -5.99 0.70
C SER A 171 -4.35 -5.80 -0.61
N ASP A 172 -5.02 -5.22 -1.59
CA ASP A 172 -4.41 -4.77 -2.85
C ASP A 172 -4.02 -3.28 -2.85
N SER A 173 -4.20 -2.61 -1.72
CA SER A 173 -3.81 -1.22 -1.53
C SER A 173 -2.28 -1.06 -1.45
N GLY A 174 -1.76 -0.01 -2.09
CA GLY A 174 -0.35 0.35 -1.92
C GLY A 174 -0.04 0.78 -0.48
N THR A 175 -0.86 1.65 0.11
CA THR A 175 -0.67 2.14 1.48
C THR A 175 -0.86 1.05 2.54
N ALA A 176 -1.58 -0.03 2.22
CA ALA A 176 -1.66 -1.20 3.10
C ALA A 176 -0.33 -1.95 3.28
N GLN A 177 0.71 -1.60 2.53
CA GLN A 177 2.08 -2.09 2.78
C GLN A 177 2.91 -1.13 3.65
N GLU A 178 2.39 0.04 3.99
CA GLU A 178 3.07 1.11 4.73
C GLU A 178 2.48 1.28 6.14
N GLU A 179 1.19 1.61 6.24
CA GLU A 179 0.51 1.83 7.52
C GLU A 179 0.54 0.60 8.43
N PRO A 180 0.20 -0.62 7.97
CA PRO A 180 0.29 -1.81 8.80
C PRO A 180 1.70 -2.15 9.26
N ALA A 181 2.74 -1.81 8.48
CA ALA A 181 4.13 -1.99 8.92
C ALA A 181 4.44 -1.17 10.18
N ILE A 182 3.88 0.05 10.29
CA ILE A 182 4.02 0.90 11.48
C ILE A 182 3.19 0.36 12.65
N LEU A 183 2.04 -0.25 12.35
CA LEU A 183 1.12 -0.81 13.34
C LEU A 183 1.53 -2.22 13.81
N GLY A 184 2.51 -2.85 13.18
CA GLY A 184 2.95 -4.21 13.49
C GLY A 184 2.02 -5.30 12.97
N VAL A 185 1.23 -5.04 11.92
CA VAL A 185 0.26 -5.98 11.35
C VAL A 185 0.76 -6.52 10.02
N PRO A 186 0.90 -7.85 9.84
CA PRO A 186 1.35 -8.44 8.58
C PRO A 186 0.33 -8.27 7.44
N VAL A 187 0.82 -8.16 6.20
CA VAL A 187 -0.04 -7.96 5.02
C VAL A 187 0.22 -9.00 3.94
N ILE A 188 -0.83 -9.64 3.48
CA ILE A 188 -0.84 -10.48 2.28
C ILE A 188 -1.36 -9.64 1.11
N VAL A 189 -0.59 -9.55 0.05
CA VAL A 189 -0.88 -8.68 -1.11
C VAL A 189 -1.24 -9.55 -2.31
N PRO A 190 -2.54 -9.68 -2.67
CA PRO A 190 -2.98 -10.49 -3.82
C PRO A 190 -2.76 -9.72 -5.13
N ARG A 191 -1.49 -9.47 -5.46
CA ARG A 191 -1.05 -8.76 -6.68
C ARG A 191 0.15 -9.46 -7.29
N ASP A 192 0.35 -9.28 -8.59
CA ASP A 192 1.46 -9.85 -9.34
C ASP A 192 2.76 -9.03 -9.14
N PHE A 193 2.65 -7.82 -8.63
CA PHE A 193 3.75 -6.87 -8.46
C PHE A 193 3.52 -5.94 -7.26
N THR A 194 4.58 -5.31 -6.80
CA THR A 194 4.50 -4.20 -5.83
C THR A 194 5.47 -3.09 -6.20
N GLU A 195 5.08 -1.86 -5.94
CA GLU A 195 5.95 -0.71 -5.98
C GLU A 195 6.72 -0.48 -4.66
N ARG A 196 6.51 -1.33 -3.67
CA ARG A 196 7.08 -1.25 -2.31
C ARG A 196 7.85 -2.53 -1.92
N PRO A 197 8.92 -2.87 -2.64
CA PRO A 197 9.69 -4.09 -2.34
C PRO A 197 10.27 -4.09 -0.93
N GLU A 198 10.54 -2.90 -0.36
CA GLU A 198 11.06 -2.73 0.99
C GLU A 198 10.13 -3.32 2.06
N SER A 199 8.82 -3.30 1.82
CA SER A 199 7.85 -3.93 2.73
C SER A 199 8.06 -5.44 2.82
N MET A 200 8.37 -6.08 1.70
CA MET A 200 8.67 -7.52 1.65
C MET A 200 10.05 -7.83 2.25
N GLU A 201 11.07 -7.04 1.89
CA GLU A 201 12.45 -7.17 2.40
C GLU A 201 12.50 -7.05 3.94
N ASN A 202 11.60 -6.26 4.52
CA ASN A 202 11.47 -6.08 5.97
C ASN A 202 10.41 -6.99 6.61
N ASN A 203 9.95 -8.01 5.90
CA ASN A 203 8.99 -9.01 6.38
C ASN A 203 7.65 -8.42 6.89
N ASN A 204 7.23 -7.26 6.33
CA ASN A 204 5.94 -6.63 6.64
C ASN A 204 4.83 -7.13 5.73
N SER A 205 5.16 -7.52 4.49
CA SER A 205 4.21 -8.05 3.53
C SER A 205 4.77 -9.20 2.72
N VAL A 206 3.86 -9.94 2.08
CA VAL A 206 4.17 -10.99 1.10
C VAL A 206 3.23 -10.84 -0.09
N LEU A 207 3.76 -11.01 -1.31
CA LEU A 207 2.93 -11.15 -2.51
C LEU A 207 2.28 -12.54 -2.51
N LEU A 208 1.00 -12.57 -2.88
CA LEU A 208 0.26 -13.80 -3.09
C LEU A 208 -0.04 -13.96 -4.58
N ASP A 209 0.53 -14.98 -5.19
CA ASP A 209 0.06 -15.42 -6.50
C ASP A 209 -1.31 -16.09 -6.33
N ILE A 210 -2.35 -15.33 -6.63
CA ILE A 210 -3.73 -15.78 -6.44
C ILE A 210 -4.14 -16.85 -7.46
N SER A 211 -3.35 -17.09 -8.50
CA SER A 211 -3.57 -18.14 -9.49
C SER A 211 -2.99 -19.50 -9.07
N ASP A 212 -2.04 -19.51 -8.13
CA ASP A 212 -1.42 -20.72 -7.59
C ASP A 212 -1.86 -21.01 -6.16
N ASN A 213 -2.82 -21.92 -6.02
CA ASN A 213 -3.33 -22.30 -4.69
C ASN A 213 -2.35 -23.16 -3.87
N SER A 214 -1.26 -23.66 -4.45
CA SER A 214 -0.26 -24.43 -3.73
C SER A 214 0.49 -23.62 -2.68
N CYS A 215 0.59 -22.30 -2.88
CA CYS A 215 1.26 -21.38 -1.94
C CYS A 215 0.36 -20.89 -0.78
N TYR A 216 -0.96 -21.12 -0.84
CA TYR A 216 -1.93 -20.52 0.09
C TYR A 216 -1.66 -20.86 1.55
N ILE A 217 -1.39 -22.12 1.85
CA ILE A 217 -1.15 -22.56 3.23
C ILE A 217 0.12 -21.91 3.80
N ASN A 218 1.21 -21.95 3.06
CA ASN A 218 2.48 -21.33 3.48
C ASN A 218 2.32 -19.82 3.70
N THR A 219 1.52 -19.15 2.87
CA THR A 219 1.24 -17.71 3.01
C THR A 219 0.44 -17.41 4.28
N ILE A 220 -0.54 -18.25 4.62
CA ILE A 220 -1.30 -18.12 5.88
C ILE A 220 -0.37 -18.35 7.09
N GLU A 221 0.46 -19.37 7.06
CA GLU A 221 1.43 -19.68 8.13
C GLU A 221 2.43 -18.54 8.32
N TRP A 222 2.93 -17.97 7.22
CA TRP A 222 3.76 -16.76 7.28
C TRP A 222 3.04 -15.61 7.99
N ALA A 223 1.79 -15.30 7.61
CA ALA A 223 1.04 -14.21 8.22
C ALA A 223 0.74 -14.44 9.71
N LEU A 224 0.54 -15.69 10.12
CA LEU A 224 0.31 -16.04 11.52
C LEU A 224 1.57 -15.91 12.38
N SER A 225 2.75 -16.16 11.82
CA SER A 225 4.05 -16.15 12.51
C SER A 225 4.76 -14.80 12.43
N SER A 226 4.40 -13.92 11.45
CA SER A 226 5.02 -12.62 11.29
C SER A 226 4.52 -11.62 12.33
N SER A 227 5.44 -10.77 12.81
CA SER A 227 5.14 -9.69 13.75
C SER A 227 4.91 -8.33 13.09
N GLY A 228 5.19 -8.22 11.80
CA GLY A 228 4.99 -7.00 11.01
C GLY A 228 5.75 -5.73 11.49
N SER A 229 6.72 -5.87 12.39
CA SER A 229 7.16 -4.78 13.26
C SER A 229 8.38 -3.96 12.82
N SER A 230 8.82 -4.05 11.57
CA SER A 230 9.98 -3.28 11.08
C SER A 230 9.57 -2.21 10.08
N PHE A 231 9.44 -0.96 10.51
CA PHE A 231 9.06 0.15 9.64
C PHE A 231 10.18 1.20 9.42
N GLY A 232 11.41 0.93 9.85
CA GLY A 232 12.55 1.86 9.69
C GLY A 232 12.81 2.28 8.23
N TRP A 233 12.44 1.44 7.28
CA TRP A 233 12.51 1.73 5.85
C TRP A 233 11.58 2.88 5.40
N LEU A 234 10.54 3.19 6.17
CA LEU A 234 9.64 4.34 5.92
C LEU A 234 10.25 5.67 6.41
N GLY A 235 11.25 5.63 7.29
CA GLY A 235 11.89 6.83 7.85
C GLY A 235 11.60 7.05 9.34
N ASP A 236 11.88 8.26 9.79
CA ASP A 236 11.85 8.65 11.22
C ASP A 236 10.60 9.45 11.65
N GLY A 237 9.75 9.86 10.69
CA GLY A 237 8.57 10.68 10.94
C GLY A 237 8.88 12.18 11.03
N THR A 238 9.97 12.63 10.41
CA THR A 238 10.31 14.07 10.27
C THR A 238 10.28 14.53 8.81
N THR A 239 9.63 13.76 7.94
CA THR A 239 9.62 13.92 6.48
C THR A 239 9.09 15.29 6.06
N SER A 240 7.96 15.73 6.61
CA SER A 240 7.38 17.04 6.27
C SER A 240 8.34 18.18 6.59
N ARG A 241 9.05 18.11 7.71
CA ARG A 241 10.04 19.12 8.08
C ARG A 241 11.23 19.12 7.12
N LYS A 242 11.78 17.95 6.79
CA LYS A 242 12.85 17.81 5.80
C LYS A 242 12.48 18.41 4.45
N ILE A 243 11.26 18.13 3.96
CA ILE A 243 10.74 18.68 2.71
C ILE A 243 10.71 20.20 2.77
N LEU A 244 10.15 20.80 3.82
CA LEU A 244 10.06 22.25 3.97
C LEU A 244 11.43 22.92 4.04
N ASP A 245 12.38 22.35 4.78
CA ASP A 245 13.75 22.86 4.89
C ASP A 245 14.47 22.82 3.52
N ILE A 246 14.28 21.76 2.73
CA ILE A 246 14.85 21.66 1.37
C ILE A 246 14.21 22.68 0.43
N ILE A 247 12.90 22.85 0.46
CA ILE A 247 12.19 23.86 -0.34
C ILE A 247 12.71 25.25 0.00
N GLY A 248 12.81 25.59 1.29
CA GLY A 248 13.31 26.90 1.72
C GLY A 248 14.76 27.17 1.34
N ALA A 249 15.58 26.12 1.16
CA ALA A 249 16.99 26.26 0.75
C ALA A 249 17.19 26.30 -0.78
N LYS A 250 16.22 25.79 -1.57
CA LYS A 250 16.35 25.59 -3.02
C LYS A 250 15.47 26.51 -3.87
N ILE A 251 14.49 27.18 -3.29
CA ILE A 251 13.54 28.09 -3.94
C ILE A 251 13.65 29.49 -3.35
#